data_d83bd183c43708dd60e6b086855eddae
#
_entry.id   d83bd183c43708dd60e6b086855eddae
#
_cell.length_a   1.000
_cell.length_b   1.000
_cell.length_c   1.000
_cell.angle_alpha   90.00
_cell.angle_beta   90.00
_cell.angle_gamma   90.00
#
_symmetry.space_group_name_H-M   'P 1'
#
loop_
_entity.id
_entity.type
_entity.pdbx_description
1 polymer ?
#
loop_
_entity_poly.entity_id
_entity_poly.type
_entity_poly.pdbx_seq_one_letter_code
_entity_poly.pdbx_strand_id
1 'polypeptide(L)'
;KTKPTQHSVKELQGMGIQPDILLCRTEMNIPEDQKKKIAQFCNVKEQAVIEAIDVNSIYEVPIAYNDAGFDKEILDYFSLYDKKSPDLSVWKKIISIQKSSEGEVNIGIVGKYTSIIDSYKSLIEAITHGGIANKTKINLVWIDSENIDDDFNSFKDIHGIIVPGGFGERGSDGKIL
;
A
#
# COMPACT_ATOMS: atom_id res chain seq x y z
N LYS A 1 -10.45 5.28 19.11
CA LYS A 1 -9.83 5.93 20.33
C LYS A 1 -8.92 7.06 19.86
N THR A 2 -9.10 8.29 20.36
CA THR A 2 -8.37 9.50 19.93
C THR A 2 -7.05 9.73 20.67
N LYS A 3 -6.82 9.06 21.80
CA LYS A 3 -5.63 9.28 22.63
C LYS A 3 -4.29 9.03 21.92
N PRO A 4 -4.08 7.96 21.13
CA PRO A 4 -2.81 7.74 20.47
C PRO A 4 -2.42 8.92 19.55
N THR A 5 -3.37 9.41 18.75
CA THR A 5 -3.17 10.58 17.88
C THR A 5 -2.78 11.82 18.69
N GLN A 6 -3.51 12.09 19.81
CA GLN A 6 -3.20 13.21 20.68
C GLN A 6 -1.80 13.12 21.30
N HIS A 7 -1.36 11.91 21.68
CA HIS A 7 -0.01 11.68 22.21
C HIS A 7 1.05 11.95 21.15
N SER A 8 0.91 11.39 19.95
CA SER A 8 1.86 11.60 18.86
C SER A 8 2.00 13.08 18.49
N VAL A 9 0.88 13.81 18.44
CA VAL A 9 0.92 15.27 18.17
C VAL A 9 1.56 16.03 19.33
N LYS A 10 1.28 15.66 20.57
CA LYS A 10 1.92 16.29 21.74
C LYS A 10 3.44 16.10 21.76
N GLU A 11 3.93 14.93 21.40
CA GLU A 11 5.36 14.65 21.26
C GLU A 11 5.98 15.57 20.18
N LEU A 12 5.32 15.69 19.03
CA LEU A 12 5.75 16.55 17.94
C LEU A 12 5.79 18.03 18.36
N GLN A 13 4.74 18.49 19.06
CA GLN A 13 4.67 19.85 19.62
C GLN A 13 5.75 20.08 20.66
N GLY A 14 6.10 19.08 21.48
CA GLY A 14 7.20 19.13 22.44
C GLY A 14 8.57 19.36 21.77
N MET A 15 8.72 18.97 20.51
CA MET A 15 9.90 19.26 19.68
C MET A 15 9.82 20.63 18.96
N GLY A 16 8.78 21.41 19.21
CA GLY A 16 8.58 22.72 18.58
C GLY A 16 7.91 22.69 17.20
N ILE A 17 7.30 21.57 16.81
CA ILE A 17 6.63 21.42 15.50
C ILE A 17 5.12 21.35 15.71
N GLN A 18 4.37 22.27 15.11
CA GLN A 18 2.91 22.24 15.06
C GLN A 18 2.49 21.64 13.73
N PRO A 19 1.73 20.52 13.72
CA PRO A 19 1.16 20.00 12.48
C PRO A 19 -0.01 20.87 12.03
N ASP A 20 -0.17 21.04 10.74
CA ASP A 20 -1.29 21.78 10.14
C ASP A 20 -2.40 20.86 9.69
N ILE A 21 -2.06 19.66 9.21
CA ILE A 21 -2.99 18.62 8.75
C ILE A 21 -2.64 17.29 9.42
N LEU A 22 -3.65 16.58 9.86
CA LEU A 22 -3.52 15.24 10.46
C LEU A 22 -4.13 14.19 9.54
N LEU A 23 -3.29 13.31 9.02
CA LEU A 23 -3.74 12.16 8.26
C LEU A 23 -3.88 10.96 9.22
N CYS A 24 -5.11 10.65 9.61
CA CYS A 24 -5.42 9.65 10.62
C CYS A 24 -5.69 8.29 9.98
N ARG A 25 -4.71 7.38 10.00
CA ARG A 25 -4.89 6.01 9.52
C ARG A 25 -5.87 5.24 10.40
N THR A 26 -6.85 4.60 9.78
CA THR A 26 -7.93 3.91 10.49
C THR A 26 -8.56 2.82 9.60
N GLU A 27 -9.08 1.76 10.21
CA GLU A 27 -9.84 0.71 9.53
C GLU A 27 -11.31 1.11 9.30
N MET A 28 -11.82 2.07 10.07
CA MET A 28 -13.21 2.51 10.05
C MET A 28 -13.31 4.02 10.08
N ASN A 29 -14.46 4.54 9.64
CA ASN A 29 -14.74 5.97 9.74
C ASN A 29 -14.57 6.50 11.17
N ILE A 30 -14.01 7.67 11.28
CA ILE A 30 -13.86 8.37 12.56
C ILE A 30 -15.15 9.17 12.81
N PRO A 31 -15.91 8.90 13.87
CA PRO A 31 -17.10 9.66 14.22
C PRO A 31 -16.81 11.16 14.34
N GLU A 32 -17.75 12.01 13.93
CA GLU A 32 -17.58 13.46 13.92
C GLU A 32 -17.20 14.05 15.28
N ASP A 33 -17.77 13.53 16.37
CA ASP A 33 -17.40 13.92 17.74
C ASP A 33 -15.93 13.61 18.07
N GLN A 34 -15.41 12.51 17.51
CA GLN A 34 -14.00 12.14 17.65
C GLN A 34 -13.08 12.99 16.78
N LYS A 35 -13.49 13.37 15.56
CA LYS A 35 -12.75 14.33 14.74
C LYS A 35 -12.63 15.68 15.43
N LYS A 36 -13.74 16.21 15.93
CA LYS A 36 -13.76 17.45 16.74
C LYS A 36 -12.81 17.39 17.92
N LYS A 37 -12.83 16.27 18.62
CA LYS A 37 -11.95 16.05 19.77
C LYS A 37 -10.47 16.02 19.34
N ILE A 38 -10.12 15.33 18.25
CA ILE A 38 -8.74 15.33 17.72
C ILE A 38 -8.34 16.76 17.34
N ALA A 39 -9.16 17.45 16.57
CA ALA A 39 -8.91 18.81 16.14
C ALA A 39 -8.61 19.76 17.30
N GLN A 40 -9.46 19.72 18.32
CA GLN A 40 -9.34 20.54 19.52
C GLN A 40 -8.05 20.24 20.31
N PHE A 41 -7.74 18.97 20.58
CA PHE A 41 -6.57 18.60 21.37
C PHE A 41 -5.25 18.70 20.61
N CYS A 42 -5.28 18.67 19.30
CA CYS A 42 -4.11 18.77 18.44
C CYS A 42 -3.91 20.19 17.88
N ASN A 43 -4.81 21.13 18.20
CA ASN A 43 -4.78 22.51 17.72
C ASN A 43 -4.72 22.60 16.18
N VAL A 44 -5.60 21.86 15.49
CA VAL A 44 -5.78 21.88 14.03
C VAL A 44 -7.25 22.18 13.70
N LYS A 45 -7.51 22.60 12.47
CA LYS A 45 -8.89 22.74 11.97
C LYS A 45 -9.58 21.38 11.91
N GLU A 46 -10.89 21.32 12.09
CA GLU A 46 -11.66 20.08 12.02
C GLU A 46 -11.54 19.44 10.61
N GLN A 47 -11.59 20.27 9.56
CA GLN A 47 -11.40 19.84 8.17
C GLN A 47 -10.00 19.28 7.90
N ALA A 48 -9.01 19.70 8.68
CA ALA A 48 -7.64 19.21 8.58
C ALA A 48 -7.39 17.88 9.29
N VAL A 49 -8.42 17.30 9.93
CA VAL A 49 -8.39 15.92 10.44
C VAL A 49 -8.91 14.98 9.35
N ILE A 50 -8.01 14.49 8.53
CA ILE A 50 -8.30 13.65 7.37
C ILE A 50 -8.33 12.18 7.77
N GLU A 51 -9.36 11.46 7.35
CA GLU A 51 -9.43 10.01 7.48
C GLU A 51 -8.61 9.33 6.39
N ALA A 52 -7.62 8.54 6.79
CA ALA A 52 -6.88 7.65 5.91
C ALA A 52 -7.37 6.23 6.14
N ILE A 53 -8.54 5.90 5.59
CA ILE A 53 -9.15 4.57 5.74
C ILE A 53 -8.30 3.56 4.98
N ASP A 54 -8.06 2.40 5.61
CA ASP A 54 -7.36 1.29 4.97
C ASP A 54 -8.13 0.81 3.73
N VAL A 55 -7.43 0.66 2.64
CA VAL A 55 -7.96 0.25 1.33
C VAL A 55 -7.37 -1.09 0.90
N ASN A 56 -8.02 -1.79 -0.02
CA ASN A 56 -7.58 -3.11 -0.47
C ASN A 56 -6.34 -3.07 -1.38
N SER A 57 -6.12 -1.94 -2.05
CA SER A 57 -5.00 -1.74 -2.97
C SER A 57 -4.39 -0.36 -2.76
N ILE A 58 -3.06 -0.27 -2.80
CA ILE A 58 -2.36 1.03 -2.72
C ILE A 58 -2.79 1.98 -3.84
N TYR A 59 -3.29 1.47 -4.95
CA TYR A 59 -3.78 2.27 -6.08
C TYR A 59 -5.13 2.95 -5.78
N GLU A 60 -5.85 2.53 -4.74
CA GLU A 60 -7.07 3.18 -4.26
C GLU A 60 -6.76 4.41 -3.37
N VAL A 61 -5.55 4.49 -2.80
CA VAL A 61 -5.16 5.57 -1.87
C VAL A 61 -5.34 6.97 -2.45
N PRO A 62 -4.90 7.30 -3.68
CA PRO A 62 -5.08 8.64 -4.24
C PRO A 62 -6.56 9.05 -4.34
N ILE A 63 -7.44 8.10 -4.63
CA ILE A 63 -8.88 8.35 -4.73
C ILE A 63 -9.46 8.56 -3.33
N ALA A 64 -9.13 7.67 -2.38
CA ALA A 64 -9.60 7.77 -1.00
C ALA A 64 -9.19 9.12 -0.35
N TYR A 65 -7.96 9.58 -0.61
CA TYR A 65 -7.48 10.85 -0.07
C TYR A 65 -8.15 12.07 -0.72
N ASN A 66 -8.41 12.02 -2.04
CA ASN A 66 -9.17 13.05 -2.72
C ASN A 66 -10.61 13.11 -2.20
N ASP A 67 -11.27 11.95 -2.06
CA ASP A 67 -12.63 11.88 -1.54
C ASP A 67 -12.73 12.37 -0.08
N ALA A 68 -11.67 12.16 0.72
CA ALA A 68 -11.55 12.67 2.07
C ALA A 68 -11.18 14.17 2.14
N GLY A 69 -10.92 14.83 1.01
CA GLY A 69 -10.61 16.27 0.92
C GLY A 69 -9.17 16.62 1.27
N PHE A 70 -8.24 15.67 1.30
CA PHE A 70 -6.85 15.90 1.70
C PHE A 70 -6.12 16.87 0.76
N ASP A 71 -6.27 16.70 -0.54
CA ASP A 71 -5.70 17.59 -1.56
C ASP A 71 -6.26 19.02 -1.44
N LYS A 72 -7.55 19.16 -1.16
CA LYS A 72 -8.20 20.45 -0.93
C LYS A 72 -7.60 21.16 0.27
N GLU A 73 -7.45 20.49 1.41
CA GLU A 73 -6.85 21.11 2.62
C GLU A 73 -5.40 21.55 2.37
N ILE A 74 -4.62 20.78 1.58
CA ILE A 74 -3.27 21.18 1.19
C ILE A 74 -3.29 22.45 0.32
N LEU A 75 -4.15 22.50 -0.69
CA LEU A 75 -4.28 23.64 -1.58
C LEU A 75 -4.72 24.88 -0.80
N ASP A 76 -5.67 24.75 0.11
CA ASP A 76 -6.16 25.83 0.97
C ASP A 76 -5.04 26.33 1.92
N TYR A 77 -4.25 25.41 2.47
CA TYR A 77 -3.11 25.78 3.32
C TYR A 77 -2.08 26.64 2.58
N PHE A 78 -1.76 26.27 1.34
CA PHE A 78 -0.82 27.02 0.51
C PHE A 78 -1.47 28.18 -0.28
N SER A 79 -2.76 28.45 -0.06
CA SER A 79 -3.51 29.51 -0.78
C SER A 79 -3.50 29.32 -2.32
N LEU A 80 -3.55 28.10 -2.78
CA LEU A 80 -3.51 27.72 -4.21
C LEU A 80 -4.92 27.50 -4.77
N TYR A 81 -5.76 28.54 -4.69
CA TYR A 81 -7.20 28.44 -5.00
C TYR A 81 -7.53 28.23 -6.48
N ASP A 82 -6.66 28.60 -7.41
CA ASP A 82 -6.89 28.50 -8.85
C ASP A 82 -6.57 27.13 -9.44
N LYS A 83 -6.30 26.13 -8.61
CA LYS A 83 -5.97 24.78 -9.09
C LYS A 83 -7.22 23.98 -9.36
N LYS A 84 -7.25 23.32 -10.51
CA LYS A 84 -8.30 22.36 -10.86
C LYS A 84 -8.21 21.11 -10.00
N SER A 85 -9.35 20.47 -9.78
CA SER A 85 -9.37 19.14 -9.17
C SER A 85 -8.47 18.16 -9.96
N PRO A 86 -7.75 17.25 -9.28
CA PRO A 86 -6.87 16.30 -9.94
C PRO A 86 -7.65 15.35 -10.87
N ASP A 87 -7.06 15.03 -12.01
CA ASP A 87 -7.58 13.95 -12.86
C ASP A 87 -7.10 12.60 -12.34
N LEU A 88 -8.00 11.86 -11.72
CA LEU A 88 -7.75 10.52 -11.17
C LEU A 88 -8.21 9.39 -12.11
N SER A 89 -8.47 9.67 -13.38
CA SER A 89 -8.97 8.70 -14.35
C SER A 89 -8.03 7.51 -14.54
N VAL A 90 -6.72 7.73 -14.53
CA VAL A 90 -5.70 6.68 -14.63
C VAL A 90 -5.76 5.73 -13.42
N TRP A 91 -5.88 6.27 -12.21
CA TRP A 91 -6.02 5.48 -10.98
C TRP A 91 -7.30 4.64 -10.99
N LYS A 92 -8.44 5.24 -11.37
CA LYS A 92 -9.71 4.53 -11.51
C LYS A 92 -9.63 3.39 -12.52
N LYS A 93 -8.92 3.60 -13.64
CA LYS A 93 -8.69 2.57 -14.65
C LYS A 93 -7.85 1.41 -14.11
N ILE A 94 -6.77 1.68 -13.37
CA ILE A 94 -5.94 0.65 -12.73
C ILE A 94 -6.79 -0.22 -11.79
N ILE A 95 -7.57 0.40 -10.93
CA ILE A 95 -8.45 -0.29 -9.99
C ILE A 95 -9.50 -1.13 -10.73
N SER A 96 -10.08 -0.59 -11.80
CA SER A 96 -11.04 -1.32 -12.63
C SER A 96 -10.41 -2.60 -13.22
N ILE A 97 -9.18 -2.51 -13.73
CA ILE A 97 -8.45 -3.67 -14.27
C ILE A 97 -8.19 -4.72 -13.17
N GLN A 98 -7.76 -4.29 -11.98
CA GLN A 98 -7.54 -5.21 -10.87
C GLN A 98 -8.81 -5.95 -10.43
N LYS A 99 -9.97 -5.27 -10.50
CA LYS A 99 -11.27 -5.85 -10.10
C LYS A 99 -11.91 -6.74 -11.19
N SER A 100 -11.55 -6.54 -12.45
CA SER A 100 -12.14 -7.23 -13.60
C SER A 100 -11.06 -7.86 -14.50
N SER A 101 -10.13 -8.63 -13.89
CA SER A 101 -9.10 -9.36 -14.64
C SER A 101 -9.72 -10.38 -15.60
N GLU A 102 -9.14 -10.51 -16.80
CA GLU A 102 -9.60 -11.41 -17.87
C GLU A 102 -9.10 -12.86 -17.67
N GLY A 103 -8.20 -13.09 -16.71
CA GLY A 103 -7.63 -14.41 -16.39
C GLY A 103 -6.79 -14.39 -15.14
N GLU A 104 -6.28 -15.55 -14.75
CA GLU A 104 -5.37 -15.71 -13.61
C GLU A 104 -4.11 -16.46 -14.02
N VAL A 105 -2.97 -16.09 -13.44
CA VAL A 105 -1.71 -16.80 -13.58
C VAL A 105 -1.03 -16.98 -12.24
N ASN A 106 -0.43 -18.14 -12.03
CA ASN A 106 0.38 -18.45 -10.86
C ASN A 106 1.85 -18.23 -11.19
N ILE A 107 2.50 -17.35 -10.46
CA ILE A 107 3.93 -17.06 -10.61
C ILE A 107 4.68 -17.56 -9.38
N GLY A 108 5.58 -18.52 -9.60
CA GLY A 108 6.48 -19.04 -8.57
C GLY A 108 7.63 -18.08 -8.30
N ILE A 109 7.83 -17.71 -7.04
CA ILE A 109 8.98 -16.94 -6.58
C ILE A 109 9.92 -17.87 -5.85
N VAL A 110 11.02 -18.27 -6.49
CA VAL A 110 12.03 -19.15 -5.90
C VAL A 110 13.08 -18.32 -5.15
N GLY A 111 12.95 -18.22 -3.84
CA GLY A 111 13.74 -17.30 -3.03
C GLY A 111 14.15 -17.84 -1.67
N LYS A 112 15.08 -17.13 -0.99
CA LYS A 112 15.61 -17.48 0.32
C LYS A 112 14.77 -16.97 1.50
N TYR A 113 14.05 -15.88 1.31
CA TYR A 113 13.38 -15.12 2.38
C TYR A 113 11.87 -15.19 2.23
N THR A 114 11.36 -16.37 1.85
CA THR A 114 9.91 -16.59 1.60
C THR A 114 9.03 -16.35 2.82
N SER A 115 9.62 -16.42 4.03
CA SER A 115 8.96 -16.06 5.29
C SER A 115 8.94 -14.54 5.58
N ILE A 116 9.78 -13.75 4.88
CA ILE A 116 9.89 -12.28 5.06
C ILE A 116 9.46 -11.60 3.77
N ILE A 117 8.15 -11.57 3.53
CA ILE A 117 7.53 -11.04 2.30
C ILE A 117 7.96 -9.60 1.99
N ASP A 118 8.17 -8.78 3.02
CA ASP A 118 8.62 -7.40 2.85
C ASP A 118 9.96 -7.25 2.12
N SER A 119 10.83 -8.29 2.17
CA SER A 119 12.09 -8.32 1.43
C SER A 119 11.89 -8.32 -0.09
N TYR A 120 10.72 -8.73 -0.56
CA TYR A 120 10.36 -8.85 -1.97
C TYR A 120 9.33 -7.82 -2.42
N LYS A 121 9.04 -6.80 -1.61
CA LYS A 121 7.97 -5.84 -1.87
C LYS A 121 8.08 -5.19 -3.27
N SER A 122 9.27 -4.75 -3.67
CA SER A 122 9.47 -4.15 -5.00
C SER A 122 9.25 -5.15 -6.13
N LEU A 123 9.61 -6.42 -5.93
CA LEU A 123 9.38 -7.49 -6.90
C LEU A 123 7.88 -7.79 -7.02
N ILE A 124 7.19 -7.89 -5.89
CA ILE A 124 5.73 -8.10 -5.84
C ILE A 124 5.02 -7.00 -6.62
N GLU A 125 5.39 -5.74 -6.38
CA GLU A 125 4.81 -4.61 -7.11
C GLU A 125 5.13 -4.65 -8.61
N ALA A 126 6.35 -5.00 -9.00
CA ALA A 126 6.71 -5.13 -10.41
C ALA A 126 5.88 -6.21 -11.12
N ILE A 127 5.66 -7.35 -10.47
CA ILE A 127 4.82 -8.44 -11.00
C ILE A 127 3.36 -7.99 -11.06
N THR A 128 2.87 -7.29 -10.04
CA THR A 128 1.53 -6.71 -10.01
C THR A 128 1.31 -5.75 -11.18
N HIS A 129 2.28 -4.88 -11.47
CA HIS A 129 2.24 -3.99 -12.64
C HIS A 129 2.16 -4.78 -13.95
N GLY A 130 2.93 -5.88 -14.06
CA GLY A 130 2.84 -6.80 -15.21
C GLY A 130 1.43 -7.39 -15.36
N GLY A 131 0.82 -7.80 -14.26
CA GLY A 131 -0.57 -8.28 -14.23
C GLY A 131 -1.57 -7.22 -14.69
N ILE A 132 -1.46 -6.00 -14.17
CA ILE A 132 -2.31 -4.87 -14.56
C ILE A 132 -2.18 -4.58 -16.05
N ALA A 133 -0.94 -4.53 -16.57
CA ALA A 133 -0.68 -4.26 -17.99
C ALA A 133 -1.30 -5.32 -18.92
N ASN A 134 -1.37 -6.58 -18.45
CA ASN A 134 -1.93 -7.70 -19.20
C ASN A 134 -3.38 -8.04 -18.77
N LYS A 135 -4.01 -7.24 -17.94
CA LYS A 135 -5.36 -7.46 -17.38
C LYS A 135 -5.54 -8.83 -16.74
N THR A 136 -4.49 -9.33 -16.12
CA THR A 136 -4.42 -10.67 -15.56
C THR A 136 -4.19 -10.59 -14.05
N LYS A 137 -4.95 -11.36 -13.29
CA LYS A 137 -4.72 -11.50 -11.86
C LYS A 137 -3.51 -12.38 -11.63
N ILE A 138 -2.59 -11.89 -10.80
CA ILE A 138 -1.39 -12.62 -10.44
C ILE A 138 -1.59 -13.26 -9.07
N ASN A 139 -1.38 -14.57 -9.00
CA ASN A 139 -1.26 -15.31 -7.76
C ASN A 139 0.22 -15.64 -7.54
N LEU A 140 0.79 -15.17 -6.43
CA LEU A 140 2.19 -15.45 -6.09
C LEU A 140 2.29 -16.73 -5.28
N VAL A 141 3.12 -17.66 -5.73
CA VAL A 141 3.45 -18.90 -5.04
C VAL A 141 4.90 -18.82 -4.57
N TRP A 142 5.08 -18.85 -3.26
CA TRP A 142 6.40 -18.77 -2.63
C TRP A 142 7.03 -20.13 -2.55
N ILE A 143 8.21 -20.27 -3.14
CA ILE A 143 9.00 -21.50 -3.16
C ILE A 143 10.33 -21.22 -2.46
N ASP A 144 10.55 -21.91 -1.35
CA ASP A 144 11.81 -21.81 -0.61
C ASP A 144 12.91 -22.56 -1.33
N SER A 145 13.93 -21.83 -1.81
CA SER A 145 15.07 -22.41 -2.53
C SER A 145 15.95 -23.33 -1.68
N GLU A 146 15.76 -23.37 -0.36
CA GLU A 146 16.48 -24.30 0.53
C GLU A 146 15.75 -25.64 0.71
N ASN A 147 14.45 -25.69 0.38
CA ASN A 147 13.55 -26.81 0.64
C ASN A 147 12.76 -27.22 -0.61
N ILE A 148 13.42 -27.32 -1.76
CA ILE A 148 12.80 -27.83 -2.99
C ILE A 148 12.75 -29.36 -2.88
N ASP A 149 11.55 -29.93 -3.03
CA ASP A 149 11.33 -31.38 -3.02
C ASP A 149 11.75 -32.01 -4.36
N ASP A 150 12.30 -33.23 -4.31
CA ASP A 150 12.79 -33.97 -5.50
C ASP A 150 11.67 -34.22 -6.54
N ASP A 151 10.42 -34.27 -6.10
CA ASP A 151 9.26 -34.48 -6.96
C ASP A 151 8.72 -33.18 -7.59
N PHE A 152 9.31 -32.03 -7.28
CA PHE A 152 8.90 -30.71 -7.77
C PHE A 152 7.41 -30.41 -7.56
N ASN A 153 6.79 -30.95 -6.50
CA ASN A 153 5.37 -30.74 -6.21
C ASN A 153 5.01 -29.26 -6.04
N SER A 154 5.95 -28.46 -5.50
CA SER A 154 5.81 -27.02 -5.28
C SER A 154 5.65 -26.24 -6.59
N PHE A 155 5.96 -26.85 -7.75
CA PHE A 155 5.87 -26.23 -9.06
C PHE A 155 4.60 -26.64 -9.85
N LYS A 156 3.74 -27.47 -9.25
CA LYS A 156 2.48 -27.82 -9.87
C LYS A 156 1.61 -26.56 -10.04
N ASP A 157 0.97 -26.45 -11.18
CA ASP A 157 0.10 -25.33 -11.55
C ASP A 157 0.80 -23.96 -11.61
N ILE A 158 2.13 -23.91 -11.69
CA ILE A 158 2.90 -22.69 -11.92
C ILE A 158 2.97 -22.39 -13.41
N HIS A 159 2.62 -21.15 -13.79
CA HIS A 159 2.63 -20.67 -15.17
C HIS A 159 3.93 -19.96 -15.56
N GLY A 160 4.69 -19.50 -14.57
CA GLY A 160 5.98 -18.85 -14.74
C GLY A 160 6.75 -18.79 -13.43
N ILE A 161 8.08 -18.77 -13.54
CA ILE A 161 8.98 -18.77 -12.39
C ILE A 161 9.84 -17.50 -12.44
N ILE A 162 10.04 -16.90 -11.27
CA ILE A 162 11.00 -15.82 -11.07
C ILE A 162 11.98 -16.24 -9.99
N VAL A 163 13.27 -16.20 -10.33
CA VAL A 163 14.38 -16.43 -9.41
C VAL A 163 15.00 -15.08 -9.08
N PRO A 164 14.65 -14.46 -7.95
CA PRO A 164 15.18 -13.14 -7.59
C PRO A 164 16.69 -13.23 -7.29
N GLY A 165 17.38 -12.12 -7.55
CA GLY A 165 18.76 -11.96 -7.11
C GLY A 165 18.94 -12.14 -5.60
N GLY A 166 20.14 -12.44 -5.18
CA GLY A 166 20.49 -12.59 -3.77
C GLY A 166 21.97 -12.82 -3.61
N PHE A 167 22.52 -12.45 -2.44
CA PHE A 167 23.93 -12.63 -2.10
C PHE A 167 24.15 -13.86 -1.21
N GLY A 168 25.36 -14.46 -1.31
CA GLY A 168 25.79 -15.59 -0.51
C GLY A 168 25.31 -16.94 -1.03
N GLU A 169 25.86 -17.99 -0.48
CA GLU A 169 25.71 -19.39 -0.93
C GLU A 169 24.37 -20.03 -0.51
N ARG A 170 23.73 -19.51 0.53
CA ARG A 170 22.49 -20.05 1.08
C ARG A 170 21.40 -20.12 0.00
N GLY A 171 20.83 -21.30 -0.20
CA GLY A 171 19.77 -21.55 -1.17
C GLY A 171 20.18 -21.39 -2.65
N SER A 172 21.50 -21.37 -2.95
CA SER A 172 22.00 -21.29 -4.34
C SER A 172 21.69 -22.55 -5.12
N ASP A 173 21.83 -23.73 -4.51
CA ASP A 173 21.64 -25.03 -5.17
C ASP A 173 20.19 -25.16 -5.65
N GLY A 174 19.19 -24.84 -4.81
CA GLY A 174 17.79 -24.88 -5.19
C GLY A 174 17.38 -23.81 -6.21
N LYS A 175 18.22 -22.79 -6.45
CA LYS A 175 18.00 -21.82 -7.54
C LYS A 175 18.60 -22.28 -8.87
N ILE A 176 19.52 -23.26 -8.83
CA ILE A 176 20.18 -23.81 -10.01
C ILE A 176 19.41 -25.02 -10.53
N LEU A 177 18.77 -25.78 -9.65
CA LEU A 177 17.86 -26.87 -10.03
C LEU A 177 16.75 -26.40 -10.96
#